data_bd29a51d9ebdcb957ab20dabb38db802
#
_entry.id   bd29a51d9ebdcb957ab20dabb38db802
#
_cell.length_a   1.000
_cell.length_b   1.000
_cell.length_c   1.000
_cell.angle_alpha   90.00
_cell.angle_beta   90.00
_cell.angle_gamma   90.00
#
_symmetry.space_group_name_H-M   'P 1'
#
loop_
_entity.id
_entity.type
_entity.pdbx_description
1 polymer ?
#
loop_
_entity_poly.entity_id
_entity_poly.type
_entity_poly.pdbx_seq_one_letter_code
_entity_poly.pdbx_strand_id
1 'polypeptide(L)'
;MGIFNVLFSDIEWGEDEAKNDEDLDNYFVEFPGYDKIIQGKKRFIVGRKGTGKSAILQKIRLKSLSDATYFYIDISLRDFPLNDFKALGEKGHQDKSKYVSAWKFLLLVEIAGMVLEDNSVDASEELDNVRTFINQNFPNGISVVQTVNTLRENENKVTVMSSWLGGEIKH
;
A
#
# COMPACT_ATOMS: atom_id res chain seq x y z
N MET A 1 -35.60 -38.23 2.46
CA MET A 1 -34.25 -37.68 2.67
C MET A 1 -33.54 -37.63 1.31
N GLY A 2 -33.64 -36.51 0.61
CA GLY A 2 -33.07 -36.39 -0.74
C GLY A 2 -31.56 -36.28 -0.65
N ILE A 3 -30.86 -37.20 -1.29
CA ILE A 3 -29.42 -37.11 -1.52
C ILE A 3 -29.25 -36.07 -2.63
N PHE A 4 -28.79 -34.87 -2.30
CA PHE A 4 -28.36 -33.88 -3.28
C PHE A 4 -27.07 -34.42 -3.90
N ASN A 5 -27.15 -34.96 -5.13
CA ASN A 5 -25.98 -35.24 -5.94
C ASN A 5 -25.42 -33.88 -6.42
N VAL A 6 -24.57 -33.28 -5.64
CA VAL A 6 -23.75 -32.16 -6.11
C VAL A 6 -22.67 -32.75 -7.00
N LEU A 7 -22.69 -32.42 -8.27
CA LEU A 7 -21.63 -32.81 -9.20
C LEU A 7 -20.38 -31.97 -8.89
N PHE A 8 -19.20 -32.53 -9.09
CA PHE A 8 -17.93 -31.81 -8.94
C PHE A 8 -17.85 -30.55 -9.81
N SER A 9 -18.57 -30.52 -10.94
CA SER A 9 -18.72 -29.36 -11.81
C SER A 9 -19.54 -28.22 -11.21
N ASP A 10 -20.34 -28.51 -10.19
CA ASP A 10 -21.25 -27.53 -9.56
C ASP A 10 -20.62 -26.89 -8.33
N ILE A 11 -19.37 -27.28 -8.02
CA ILE A 11 -18.61 -26.69 -6.90
C ILE A 11 -17.89 -25.45 -7.42
N GLU A 12 -18.32 -24.29 -6.97
CA GLU A 12 -17.55 -23.06 -7.10
C GLU A 12 -16.35 -23.08 -6.15
N TRP A 13 -15.15 -23.19 -6.74
CA TRP A 13 -13.92 -23.35 -5.96
C TRP A 13 -13.39 -22.03 -5.37
N GLY A 14 -14.10 -20.93 -5.57
CA GLY A 14 -13.67 -19.59 -5.20
C GLY A 14 -12.52 -19.07 -6.07
N GLU A 15 -12.08 -17.87 -5.79
CA GLU A 15 -11.03 -17.21 -6.53
C GLU A 15 -9.63 -17.61 -6.03
N ASP A 16 -8.67 -17.72 -6.96
CA ASP A 16 -7.27 -18.05 -6.63
C ASP A 16 -6.60 -16.99 -5.74
N GLU A 17 -7.04 -15.73 -5.85
CA GLU A 17 -6.56 -14.62 -5.05
C GLU A 17 -7.70 -13.97 -4.27
N ALA A 18 -7.54 -13.85 -2.97
CA ALA A 18 -8.54 -13.26 -2.07
C ALA A 18 -9.00 -11.84 -2.45
N LYS A 19 -8.18 -11.08 -3.18
CA LYS A 19 -8.55 -9.73 -3.65
C LYS A 19 -9.67 -9.72 -4.69
N ASN A 20 -9.86 -10.83 -5.40
CA ASN A 20 -10.88 -11.00 -6.45
C ASN A 20 -12.12 -11.71 -5.90
N ASP A 21 -12.10 -12.12 -4.66
CA ASP A 21 -13.14 -12.90 -4.02
C ASP A 21 -14.21 -11.98 -3.42
N GLU A 22 -15.32 -11.84 -4.12
CA GLU A 22 -16.44 -11.00 -3.70
C GLU A 22 -17.19 -11.58 -2.50
N ASP A 23 -17.15 -12.90 -2.33
CA ASP A 23 -17.85 -13.62 -1.28
C ASP A 23 -17.01 -13.83 -0.01
N LEU A 24 -15.79 -13.31 0.02
CA LEU A 24 -14.88 -13.48 1.15
C LEU A 24 -15.52 -13.14 2.50
N ASP A 25 -16.37 -12.11 2.55
CA ASP A 25 -17.04 -11.68 3.78
C ASP A 25 -18.01 -12.72 4.32
N ASN A 26 -18.58 -13.56 3.46
CA ASN A 26 -19.59 -14.55 3.83
C ASN A 26 -18.99 -15.76 4.57
N TYR A 27 -17.72 -16.08 4.30
CA TYR A 27 -17.06 -17.25 4.88
C TYR A 27 -15.78 -16.95 5.65
N PHE A 28 -15.36 -15.69 5.71
CA PHE A 28 -14.20 -15.32 6.51
C PHE A 28 -14.46 -15.51 8.00
N VAL A 29 -13.68 -16.39 8.62
CA VAL A 29 -13.77 -16.63 10.05
C VAL A 29 -12.74 -15.78 10.78
N GLU A 30 -13.21 -14.91 11.65
CA GLU A 30 -12.35 -14.15 12.54
C GLU A 30 -11.63 -15.08 13.52
N PHE A 31 -10.34 -14.90 13.66
CA PHE A 31 -9.48 -15.71 14.51
C PHE A 31 -8.98 -14.91 15.72
N PRO A 32 -8.54 -15.56 16.82
CA PRO A 32 -8.01 -14.85 17.97
C PRO A 32 -6.83 -13.94 17.59
N GLY A 33 -7.02 -12.64 17.77
CA GLY A 33 -6.02 -11.62 17.42
C GLY A 33 -6.31 -10.85 16.15
N TYR A 34 -7.36 -11.18 15.39
CA TYR A 34 -7.82 -10.39 14.25
C TYR A 34 -8.09 -8.94 14.64
N ASP A 35 -8.84 -8.71 15.73
CA ASP A 35 -9.10 -7.37 16.27
C ASP A 35 -7.83 -6.56 16.54
N LYS A 36 -6.76 -7.24 16.99
CA LYS A 36 -5.48 -6.57 17.26
C LYS A 36 -4.77 -6.12 15.98
N ILE A 37 -5.01 -6.81 14.87
CA ILE A 37 -4.51 -6.43 13.56
C ILE A 37 -5.28 -5.19 13.07
N ILE A 38 -6.61 -5.25 13.10
CA ILE A 38 -7.48 -4.14 12.70
C ILE A 38 -7.20 -2.86 13.51
N GLN A 39 -6.92 -3.00 14.81
CA GLN A 39 -6.58 -1.89 15.70
C GLN A 39 -5.12 -1.41 15.54
N GLY A 40 -4.34 -1.96 14.59
CA GLY A 40 -2.91 -1.62 14.41
C GLY A 40 -1.99 -2.09 15.54
N LYS A 41 -2.50 -2.84 16.51
CA LYS A 41 -1.69 -3.38 17.63
C LYS A 41 -0.76 -4.52 17.21
N LYS A 42 -1.04 -5.16 16.07
CA LYS A 42 -0.20 -6.14 15.41
C LYS A 42 0.16 -5.66 14.02
N ARG A 43 1.47 -5.56 13.73
CA ARG A 43 2.01 -4.97 12.50
C ARG A 43 2.52 -6.02 11.51
N PHE A 44 2.69 -7.26 11.94
CA PHE A 44 3.23 -8.34 11.13
C PHE A 44 2.30 -9.53 11.15
N ILE A 45 2.01 -10.05 9.96
CA ILE A 45 1.27 -11.29 9.74
C ILE A 45 2.24 -12.26 9.06
N VAL A 46 2.62 -13.30 9.74
CA VAL A 46 3.56 -14.31 9.24
C VAL A 46 2.86 -15.65 9.13
N GLY A 47 3.06 -16.34 8.03
CA GLY A 47 2.46 -17.66 7.80
C GLY A 47 2.92 -18.25 6.47
N ARG A 48 2.72 -19.56 6.30
CA ARG A 48 3.02 -20.29 5.05
C ARG A 48 2.09 -19.85 3.92
N LYS A 49 2.40 -20.21 2.67
CA LYS A 49 1.49 -20.04 1.53
C LYS A 49 0.16 -20.78 1.84
N GLY A 50 -0.97 -20.16 1.51
CA GLY A 50 -2.29 -20.74 1.74
C GLY A 50 -2.89 -20.54 3.15
N THR A 51 -2.21 -19.83 4.08
CA THR A 51 -2.74 -19.59 5.44
C THR A 51 -3.65 -18.37 5.57
N GLY A 52 -4.21 -17.86 4.48
CA GLY A 52 -5.19 -16.78 4.51
C GLY A 52 -4.61 -15.37 4.75
N LYS A 53 -3.28 -15.14 4.61
CA LYS A 53 -2.70 -13.79 4.78
C LYS A 53 -3.31 -12.76 3.85
N SER A 54 -3.51 -13.11 2.58
CA SER A 54 -4.13 -12.24 1.59
C SER A 54 -5.62 -11.99 1.91
N ALA A 55 -6.32 -12.98 2.46
CA ALA A 55 -7.70 -12.81 2.92
C ALA A 55 -7.80 -11.79 4.07
N ILE A 56 -6.83 -11.79 5.00
CA ILE A 56 -6.78 -10.78 6.07
C ILE A 56 -6.58 -9.39 5.49
N LEU A 57 -5.67 -9.22 4.52
CA LEU A 57 -5.44 -7.93 3.86
C LEU A 57 -6.70 -7.45 3.12
N GLN A 58 -7.39 -8.36 2.42
CA GLN A 58 -8.64 -8.03 1.74
C GLN A 58 -9.74 -7.61 2.72
N LYS A 59 -9.86 -8.26 3.87
CA LYS A 59 -10.80 -7.84 4.94
C LYS A 59 -10.47 -6.44 5.48
N ILE A 60 -9.20 -6.11 5.64
CA ILE A 60 -8.77 -4.76 6.04
C ILE A 60 -9.16 -3.74 4.96
N ARG A 61 -8.95 -4.08 3.68
CA ARG A 61 -9.35 -3.24 2.56
C ARG A 61 -10.86 -3.02 2.52
N LEU A 62 -11.67 -4.07 2.63
CA LEU A 62 -13.14 -3.97 2.64
C LEU A 62 -13.62 -3.10 3.80
N LYS A 63 -12.98 -3.21 4.97
CA LYS A 63 -13.27 -2.33 6.09
C LYS A 63 -12.98 -0.87 5.77
N SER A 64 -11.86 -0.57 5.09
CA SER A 64 -11.54 0.81 4.70
C SER A 64 -12.54 1.39 3.70
N LEU A 65 -13.13 0.57 2.83
CA LEU A 65 -14.17 1.02 1.91
C LEU A 65 -15.50 1.32 2.61
N SER A 66 -15.77 0.69 3.75
CA SER A 66 -17.00 0.88 4.53
C SER A 66 -16.91 1.97 5.61
N ASP A 67 -15.71 2.45 5.91
CA ASP A 67 -15.45 3.40 7.00
C ASP A 67 -14.45 4.48 6.53
N ALA A 68 -14.95 5.67 6.26
CA ALA A 68 -14.17 6.80 5.76
C ALA A 68 -13.04 7.27 6.71
N THR A 69 -12.94 6.73 7.92
CA THR A 69 -11.83 7.02 8.84
C THR A 69 -10.59 6.15 8.58
N TYR A 70 -10.70 5.15 7.69
CA TYR A 70 -9.61 4.25 7.33
C TYR A 70 -9.16 4.49 5.89
N PHE A 71 -7.87 4.71 5.73
CA PHE A 71 -7.22 4.74 4.43
C PHE A 71 -6.41 3.46 4.24
N TYR A 72 -6.46 2.89 3.05
CA TYR A 72 -5.79 1.64 2.72
C TYR A 72 -5.00 1.75 1.43
N ILE A 73 -3.73 1.40 1.48
CA ILE A 73 -2.87 1.20 0.31
C ILE A 73 -2.27 -0.21 0.38
N ASP A 74 -2.30 -0.91 -0.74
CA ASP A 74 -1.61 -2.19 -0.91
C ASP A 74 -0.32 -1.99 -1.71
N ILE A 75 0.81 -2.17 -1.06
CA ILE A 75 2.14 -2.11 -1.69
C ILE A 75 2.67 -3.54 -1.83
N SER A 76 2.51 -4.11 -3.03
CA SER A 76 3.07 -5.42 -3.33
C SER A 76 4.58 -5.33 -3.53
N LEU A 77 5.33 -6.20 -2.83
CA LEU A 77 6.76 -6.36 -3.05
C LEU A 77 7.09 -7.42 -4.12
N ARG A 78 6.09 -8.05 -4.75
CA ARG A 78 6.30 -9.09 -5.77
C ARG A 78 7.03 -8.54 -6.97
N ASP A 79 6.58 -7.38 -7.46
CA ASP A 79 7.14 -6.70 -8.64
C ASP A 79 7.97 -5.48 -8.24
N PHE A 80 8.43 -5.46 -7.00
CA PHE A 80 9.23 -4.35 -6.47
C PHE A 80 10.59 -4.27 -7.19
N PRO A 81 11.00 -3.11 -7.70
CA PRO A 81 12.22 -2.93 -8.45
C PRO A 81 13.45 -2.95 -7.52
N LEU A 82 13.75 -4.12 -6.94
CA LEU A 82 14.80 -4.29 -5.92
C LEU A 82 16.20 -3.86 -6.41
N ASN A 83 16.50 -4.06 -7.67
CA ASN A 83 17.81 -3.70 -8.21
C ASN A 83 17.98 -2.18 -8.31
N ASP A 84 16.94 -1.50 -8.80
CA ASP A 84 16.93 -0.04 -8.88
C ASP A 84 16.92 0.59 -7.48
N PHE A 85 16.15 0.01 -6.56
CA PHE A 85 16.12 0.43 -5.17
C PHE A 85 17.47 0.24 -4.46
N LYS A 86 18.18 -0.87 -4.74
CA LYS A 86 19.53 -1.07 -4.22
C LYS A 86 20.51 -0.03 -4.77
N ALA A 87 20.40 0.33 -6.04
CA ALA A 87 21.26 1.33 -6.68
C ALA A 87 21.13 2.73 -6.03
N LEU A 88 19.96 3.07 -5.47
CA LEU A 88 19.79 4.29 -4.67
C LEU A 88 20.68 4.33 -3.43
N GLY A 89 21.05 3.17 -2.91
CA GLY A 89 21.88 3.05 -1.73
C GLY A 89 23.39 3.03 -1.95
N GLU A 90 23.87 2.98 -3.18
CA GLU A 90 25.32 2.79 -3.46
C GLU A 90 26.11 4.11 -3.45
N LYS A 91 25.46 5.26 -3.48
CA LYS A 91 26.13 6.57 -3.50
C LYS A 91 26.46 7.08 -2.09
N GLY A 92 27.45 6.47 -1.45
CA GLY A 92 28.18 7.12 -0.37
C GLY A 92 27.88 6.72 1.08
N HIS A 93 26.92 5.85 1.37
CA HIS A 93 26.65 5.38 2.73
C HIS A 93 26.63 3.86 2.84
N GLN A 94 27.42 3.30 3.75
CA GLN A 94 27.51 1.85 3.99
C GLN A 94 26.46 1.30 4.97
N ASP A 95 25.54 2.14 5.49
CA ASP A 95 24.62 1.76 6.54
C ASP A 95 23.17 1.56 6.04
N LYS A 96 22.37 0.85 6.84
CA LYS A 96 20.91 0.62 6.61
C LYS A 96 20.12 1.91 6.48
N SER A 97 20.62 3.01 7.05
CA SER A 97 20.03 4.36 6.95
C SER A 97 19.85 4.87 5.51
N LYS A 98 20.67 4.41 4.57
CA LYS A 98 20.62 4.80 3.15
C LYS A 98 19.27 4.54 2.46
N TYR A 99 18.53 3.54 2.94
CA TYR A 99 17.22 3.20 2.39
C TYR A 99 16.05 3.92 3.08
N VAL A 100 16.30 4.57 4.21
CA VAL A 100 15.23 5.23 4.97
C VAL A 100 14.61 6.37 4.16
N SER A 101 15.43 7.18 3.50
CA SER A 101 14.95 8.29 2.66
C SER A 101 14.13 7.78 1.46
N ALA A 102 14.59 6.70 0.82
CA ALA A 102 13.88 6.09 -0.29
C ALA A 102 12.51 5.53 0.13
N TRP A 103 12.44 4.83 1.27
CA TRP A 103 11.18 4.35 1.83
C TRP A 103 10.25 5.50 2.24
N LYS A 104 10.79 6.56 2.87
CA LYS A 104 10.01 7.75 3.21
C LYS A 104 9.40 8.38 1.96
N PHE A 105 10.20 8.57 0.91
CA PHE A 105 9.71 9.15 -0.34
C PHE A 105 8.59 8.30 -0.94
N LEU A 106 8.76 6.99 -1.04
CA LEU A 106 7.75 6.07 -1.56
C LEU A 106 6.45 6.19 -0.77
N LEU A 107 6.51 6.10 0.56
CA LEU A 107 5.33 6.19 1.41
C LEU A 107 4.67 7.56 1.31
N LEU A 108 5.45 8.65 1.22
CA LEU A 108 4.90 10.01 1.08
C LEU A 108 4.20 10.22 -0.25
N VAL A 109 4.73 9.66 -1.36
CA VAL A 109 4.07 9.71 -2.66
C VAL A 109 2.73 8.98 -2.63
N GLU A 110 2.70 7.79 -2.04
CA GLU A 110 1.45 7.01 -1.90
C GLU A 110 0.43 7.74 -1.02
N ILE A 111 0.85 8.31 0.12
CA ILE A 111 -0.02 9.10 1.00
C ILE A 111 -0.53 10.35 0.26
N ALA A 112 0.34 11.04 -0.50
CA ALA A 112 -0.06 12.20 -1.28
C ALA A 112 -1.13 11.83 -2.31
N GLY A 113 -0.99 10.70 -2.99
CA GLY A 113 -2.01 10.17 -3.90
C GLY A 113 -3.35 10.00 -3.23
N MET A 114 -3.39 9.34 -2.05
CA MET A 114 -4.63 9.17 -1.28
C MET A 114 -5.27 10.51 -0.89
N VAL A 115 -4.47 11.45 -0.40
CA VAL A 115 -4.97 12.77 0.02
C VAL A 115 -5.56 13.54 -1.18
N LEU A 116 -4.96 13.42 -2.36
CA LEU A 116 -5.45 14.07 -3.57
C LEU A 116 -6.73 13.45 -4.13
N GLU A 117 -7.00 12.18 -3.83
CA GLU A 117 -8.23 11.47 -4.20
C GLU A 117 -9.36 11.71 -3.20
N ASP A 118 -9.05 12.17 -1.98
CA ASP A 118 -10.04 12.45 -0.93
C ASP A 118 -10.72 13.79 -1.16
N ASN A 119 -12.00 13.74 -1.52
CA ASN A 119 -12.83 14.93 -1.75
C ASN A 119 -13.23 15.67 -0.45
N SER A 120 -12.92 15.13 0.71
CA SER A 120 -13.21 15.75 2.01
C SER A 120 -12.12 16.72 2.45
N VAL A 121 -10.98 16.72 1.78
CA VAL A 121 -9.83 17.59 2.11
C VAL A 121 -10.08 19.00 1.58
N ASP A 122 -10.01 19.99 2.47
CA ASP A 122 -10.14 21.39 2.11
C ASP A 122 -8.99 21.84 1.17
N ALA A 123 -9.33 22.71 0.22
CA ALA A 123 -8.33 23.28 -0.68
C ALA A 123 -7.34 24.18 0.10
N SER A 124 -6.05 23.99 -0.13
CA SER A 124 -4.98 24.82 0.43
C SER A 124 -3.83 24.98 -0.57
N GLU A 125 -2.98 25.98 -0.36
CA GLU A 125 -1.79 26.20 -1.18
C GLU A 125 -0.84 25.00 -1.12
N GLU A 126 -0.72 24.38 0.05
CA GLU A 126 0.10 23.18 0.24
C GLU A 126 -0.44 21.99 -0.56
N LEU A 127 -1.76 21.80 -0.59
CA LEU A 127 -2.41 20.75 -1.38
C LEU A 127 -2.20 20.98 -2.88
N ASP A 128 -2.27 22.23 -3.35
CA ASP A 128 -2.03 22.58 -4.75
C ASP A 128 -0.57 22.35 -5.13
N ASN A 129 0.38 22.63 -4.25
CA ASN A 129 1.79 22.31 -4.44
C ASN A 129 2.02 20.80 -4.54
N VAL A 130 1.40 19.99 -3.67
CA VAL A 130 1.46 18.53 -3.71
C VAL A 130 0.84 18.02 -5.02
N ARG A 131 -0.32 18.53 -5.42
CA ARG A 131 -0.99 18.18 -6.68
C ARG A 131 -0.11 18.49 -7.90
N THR A 132 0.51 19.65 -7.93
CA THR A 132 1.42 20.05 -8.99
C THR A 132 2.61 19.11 -9.07
N PHE A 133 3.23 18.78 -7.93
CA PHE A 133 4.33 17.84 -7.88
C PHE A 133 3.94 16.45 -8.39
N ILE A 134 2.80 15.92 -7.94
CA ILE A 134 2.33 14.58 -8.36
C ILE A 134 2.05 14.59 -9.87
N ASN A 135 1.33 15.55 -10.40
CA ASN A 135 1.02 15.63 -11.82
C ASN A 135 2.27 15.75 -12.72
N GLN A 136 3.29 16.47 -12.27
CA GLN A 136 4.55 16.64 -13.02
C GLN A 136 5.42 15.38 -13.02
N ASN A 137 5.42 14.60 -11.93
CA ASN A 137 6.31 13.47 -11.77
C ASN A 137 5.65 12.12 -12.02
N PHE A 138 4.31 12.06 -11.95
CA PHE A 138 3.50 10.85 -12.07
C PHE A 138 2.31 11.06 -13.02
N PRO A 139 2.53 11.48 -14.27
CA PRO A 139 1.45 11.82 -15.21
C PRO A 139 0.54 10.64 -15.56
N ASN A 140 1.03 9.41 -15.42
CA ASN A 140 0.29 8.18 -15.70
C ASN A 140 -0.21 7.47 -14.42
N GLY A 141 -0.26 8.20 -13.31
CA GLY A 141 -0.59 7.65 -11.99
C GLY A 141 0.63 7.22 -11.19
N ILE A 142 0.42 7.05 -9.89
CA ILE A 142 1.46 6.63 -8.96
C ILE A 142 1.67 5.11 -9.06
N SER A 143 2.93 4.70 -9.13
CA SER A 143 3.32 3.29 -9.00
C SER A 143 4.67 3.18 -8.31
N VAL A 144 4.90 2.07 -7.59
CA VAL A 144 6.17 1.82 -6.89
C VAL A 144 7.37 1.90 -7.83
N VAL A 145 7.26 1.32 -9.03
CA VAL A 145 8.33 1.33 -10.03
C VAL A 145 8.66 2.76 -10.47
N GLN A 146 7.63 3.54 -10.78
CA GLN A 146 7.80 4.93 -11.21
C GLN A 146 8.36 5.79 -10.08
N THR A 147 7.91 5.57 -8.85
CA THR A 147 8.40 6.28 -7.66
C THR A 147 9.89 6.03 -7.43
N VAL A 148 10.35 4.78 -7.54
CA VAL A 148 11.77 4.43 -7.42
C VAL A 148 12.59 5.06 -8.55
N ASN A 149 12.10 5.05 -9.79
CA ASN A 149 12.77 5.68 -10.92
C ASN A 149 12.86 7.21 -10.75
N THR A 150 11.78 7.85 -10.34
CA THR A 150 11.76 9.30 -10.07
C THR A 150 12.76 9.70 -9.00
N LEU A 151 12.89 8.90 -7.95
CA LEU A 151 13.88 9.13 -6.89
C LEU A 151 15.32 8.97 -7.41
N ARG A 152 15.56 7.98 -8.26
CA ARG A 152 16.88 7.74 -8.86
C ARG A 152 17.33 8.90 -9.75
N GLU A 153 16.40 9.50 -10.50
CA GLU A 153 16.70 10.62 -11.39
C GLU A 153 16.99 11.91 -10.63
N ASN A 154 16.42 12.08 -9.44
CA ASN A 154 16.54 13.34 -8.71
C ASN A 154 16.40 13.17 -7.19
N GLU A 155 17.54 13.01 -6.51
CA GLU A 155 17.61 12.85 -5.04
C GLU A 155 17.06 14.07 -4.28
N ASN A 156 17.06 15.27 -4.87
CA ASN A 156 16.54 16.49 -4.25
C ASN A 156 15.01 16.51 -4.09
N LYS A 157 14.26 15.66 -4.83
CA LYS A 157 12.79 15.60 -4.75
C LYS A 157 12.30 15.13 -3.38
N VAL A 158 13.08 14.31 -2.68
CA VAL A 158 12.75 13.87 -1.29
C VAL A 158 12.67 15.05 -0.35
N THR A 159 13.63 15.96 -0.43
CA THR A 159 13.70 17.14 0.44
C THR A 159 12.54 18.09 0.18
N VAL A 160 12.20 18.33 -1.08
CA VAL A 160 11.09 19.21 -1.48
C VAL A 160 9.76 18.65 -0.95
N MET A 161 9.50 17.37 -1.17
CA MET A 161 8.23 16.77 -0.75
C MET A 161 8.09 16.69 0.77
N SER A 162 9.18 16.41 1.50
CA SER A 162 9.14 16.37 2.96
C SER A 162 8.89 17.75 3.58
N SER A 163 9.37 18.84 2.97
CA SER A 163 9.11 20.19 3.43
C SER A 163 7.64 20.57 3.33
N TRP A 164 6.95 20.15 2.26
CA TRP A 164 5.52 20.43 2.08
C TRP A 164 4.62 19.66 3.06
N LEU A 165 5.05 18.49 3.49
CA LEU A 165 4.31 17.65 4.45
C LEU A 165 4.67 17.93 5.91
N GLY A 166 5.36 19.05 6.19
CA GLY A 166 5.70 19.49 7.55
C GLY A 166 6.81 18.68 8.23
N GLY A 167 7.55 17.87 7.47
CA GLY A 167 8.65 17.07 7.94
C GLY A 167 10.01 17.73 7.72
N GLU A 168 10.60 18.38 8.73
CA GLU A 168 12.02 18.67 8.67
C GLU A 168 12.82 17.37 8.69
N ILE A 169 13.50 17.05 7.58
CA ILE A 169 14.55 16.03 7.59
C ILE A 169 15.76 16.67 8.25
N LYS A 170 15.89 16.50 9.57
CA LYS A 170 17.15 16.79 10.25
C LYS A 170 18.14 15.69 9.87
N HIS A 171 19.21 16.09 9.19
CA HIS A 171 20.37 15.27 8.89
C HIS A 171 21.18 14.94 10.13
#